data_c36910309ba014a2bfad7a408818c31a
#
_entry.id   c36910309ba014a2bfad7a408818c31a
#
_cell.length_a   1.000
_cell.length_b   1.000
_cell.length_c   1.000
_cell.angle_alpha   90.00
_cell.angle_beta   90.00
_cell.angle_gamma   90.00
#
_symmetry.space_group_name_H-M   'P 1'
#
loop_
_entity.id
_entity.type
_entity.pdbx_description
1 polymer ?
#
loop_
_entity_poly.entity_id
_entity_poly.type
_entity_poly.pdbx_seq_one_letter_code
_entity_poly.pdbx_strand_id
1 'polypeptide(L)'
;MQYFGCKTKQDYIDKAEACLKGIEIIRQEVASAKPKAKRAELALAYANDIEVLERTYRICRGAYDVLYFAYEYFSDERNPENESNLIPKGCTIENAPEVHREFCDMLDGIAWENHSGKICESIPRGHAKSTFVSNVFPIHQSYYDCATDKGRKYILIISETEDLSTKFVEYINGQLKFNKKLREDLGIIMNESKFDNKKDTGMEFITTSGTMIRAAGMGKALRGARNGAYRPDLVILDDLESMANTNTKELREKNLHWYNSVIEPIGVEGRTAFLYVGTMVHGNGLLPDILTRIDYTCKKYAAVLQEPDNMELWDKYCEILDDKTDEEREYKADAFYEDNKEEMDKGWETLWGSRWTYSALMKKKSTIGTKAFNSEYMNIAYDPDSQVFVEDNIIFYDDRDLYDEWGRKIAMDIYGFWDLAVGKGNKRDDYNAIVIIGRARTTGVMYVLDAWSAKVPAHKALEVAEQKIAQWQPKLFGVETIQMQYEFYRQLQENVMKHGLYATRIKAYNPKAKKEDRIHILEPIFETGYLRLKRSQKLLLEQLLVFPQGEHDDLPDALASAVDLAGKTRQRVYYQKPTGW
;
A
#
# COMPACT_ATOMS: atom_id res chain seq x y z
N MET A 1 27.48 21.47 1.90
CA MET A 1 28.95 21.58 2.12
C MET A 1 29.63 20.44 1.40
N GLN A 2 30.90 20.61 1.07
CA GLN A 2 31.75 19.55 0.54
C GLN A 2 32.70 19.11 1.64
N TYR A 3 32.71 17.83 1.95
CA TYR A 3 33.55 17.27 2.99
C TYR A 3 34.79 16.60 2.40
N PHE A 4 35.92 16.76 3.05
CA PHE A 4 37.20 16.13 2.67
C PHE A 4 37.66 16.35 1.22
N GLY A 5 37.18 17.44 0.57
CA GLY A 5 37.47 17.76 -0.82
C GLY A 5 36.68 16.92 -1.85
N CYS A 6 35.76 16.07 -1.41
CA CYS A 6 34.88 15.28 -2.27
C CYS A 6 33.87 16.21 -2.99
N LYS A 7 33.72 16.05 -4.30
CA LYS A 7 32.84 16.86 -5.15
C LYS A 7 31.76 16.04 -5.85
N THR A 8 32.05 14.76 -6.10
CA THR A 8 31.17 13.83 -6.81
C THR A 8 30.72 12.70 -5.87
N LYS A 9 29.65 12.01 -6.23
CA LYS A 9 29.20 10.79 -5.56
C LYS A 9 30.33 9.76 -5.45
N GLN A 10 31.11 9.60 -6.54
CA GLN A 10 32.22 8.64 -6.60
C GLN A 10 33.34 9.01 -5.61
N ASP A 11 33.67 10.31 -5.47
CA ASP A 11 34.70 10.74 -4.49
C ASP A 11 34.32 10.33 -3.07
N TYR A 12 33.04 10.44 -2.69
CA TYR A 12 32.52 10.03 -1.39
C TYR A 12 32.56 8.52 -1.22
N ILE A 13 32.20 7.75 -2.26
CA ILE A 13 32.26 6.28 -2.25
C ILE A 13 33.72 5.82 -2.05
N ASP A 14 34.64 6.31 -2.88
CA ASP A 14 36.06 5.94 -2.82
C ASP A 14 36.66 6.27 -1.44
N LYS A 15 36.29 7.41 -0.87
CA LYS A 15 36.76 7.83 0.45
C LYS A 15 36.19 6.94 1.56
N ALA A 16 34.90 6.59 1.49
CA ALA A 16 34.28 5.68 2.45
C ALA A 16 34.92 4.29 2.42
N GLU A 17 35.15 3.74 1.22
CA GLU A 17 35.86 2.45 1.05
C GLU A 17 37.29 2.49 1.59
N ALA A 18 38.00 3.59 1.35
CA ALA A 18 39.37 3.75 1.87
C ALA A 18 39.38 3.77 3.41
N CYS A 19 38.38 4.40 4.04
CA CYS A 19 38.24 4.39 5.50
C CYS A 19 37.96 2.98 6.03
N LEU A 20 37.06 2.21 5.41
CA LEU A 20 36.80 0.82 5.81
C LEU A 20 38.04 -0.06 5.70
N LYS A 21 38.77 0.04 4.60
CA LYS A 21 40.02 -0.68 4.41
C LYS A 21 41.04 -0.30 5.49
N GLY A 22 41.17 0.99 5.83
CA GLY A 22 42.05 1.46 6.90
C GLY A 22 41.68 0.87 8.27
N ILE A 23 40.38 0.88 8.62
CA ILE A 23 39.90 0.28 9.87
C ILE A 23 40.19 -1.23 9.90
N GLU A 24 39.98 -1.93 8.80
CA GLU A 24 40.22 -3.37 8.71
C GLU A 24 41.69 -3.71 8.89
N ILE A 25 42.61 -2.98 8.25
CA ILE A 25 44.05 -3.14 8.39
C ILE A 25 44.44 -2.95 9.86
N ILE A 26 44.02 -1.90 10.51
CA ILE A 26 44.30 -1.63 11.93
C ILE A 26 43.77 -2.77 12.82
N ARG A 27 42.53 -3.22 12.60
CA ARG A 27 41.93 -4.31 13.36
C ARG A 27 42.70 -5.63 13.19
N GLN A 28 43.16 -5.93 11.99
CA GLN A 28 43.99 -7.12 11.69
C GLN A 28 45.36 -7.03 12.37
N GLU A 29 46.02 -5.87 12.33
CA GLU A 29 47.30 -5.64 13.02
C GLU A 29 47.16 -5.84 14.53
N VAL A 30 46.16 -5.21 15.13
CA VAL A 30 45.86 -5.38 16.56
C VAL A 30 45.53 -6.84 16.90
N ALA A 31 44.73 -7.53 16.09
CA ALA A 31 44.38 -8.93 16.32
C ALA A 31 45.56 -9.89 16.23
N SER A 32 46.51 -9.63 15.32
CA SER A 32 47.71 -10.47 15.10
C SER A 32 48.83 -10.28 16.13
N ALA A 33 48.84 -9.17 16.88
CA ALA A 33 49.85 -8.83 17.85
C ALA A 33 49.95 -9.84 19.02
N LYS A 34 51.16 -10.23 19.39
CA LYS A 34 51.47 -11.09 20.55
C LYS A 34 52.59 -10.45 21.39
N PRO A 35 52.54 -10.52 22.73
CA PRO A 35 51.52 -11.15 23.58
C PRO A 35 50.24 -10.30 23.76
N LYS A 36 49.26 -10.80 24.51
CA LYS A 36 47.96 -10.12 24.76
C LYS A 36 48.09 -8.67 25.28
N ALA A 37 49.14 -8.40 26.08
CA ALA A 37 49.44 -7.04 26.56
C ALA A 37 49.73 -6.07 25.40
N LYS A 38 50.44 -6.51 24.37
CA LYS A 38 50.76 -5.69 23.19
C LYS A 38 49.52 -5.38 22.36
N ARG A 39 48.49 -6.27 22.35
CA ARG A 39 47.20 -5.98 21.70
C ARG A 39 46.47 -4.81 22.34
N ALA A 40 46.43 -4.75 23.68
CA ALA A 40 45.82 -3.69 24.41
C ALA A 40 46.54 -2.35 24.18
N GLU A 41 47.88 -2.38 24.17
CA GLU A 41 48.68 -1.19 23.87
C GLU A 41 48.42 -0.66 22.45
N LEU A 42 48.42 -1.53 21.42
CA LEU A 42 48.14 -1.16 20.05
C LEU A 42 46.68 -0.68 19.88
N ALA A 43 45.72 -1.37 20.48
CA ALA A 43 44.32 -0.95 20.45
C ALA A 43 44.15 0.47 21.03
N LEU A 44 44.84 0.79 22.12
CA LEU A 44 44.81 2.14 22.70
C LEU A 44 45.54 3.16 21.81
N ALA A 45 46.66 2.78 21.22
CA ALA A 45 47.43 3.65 20.30
C ALA A 45 46.63 4.02 19.05
N TYR A 46 45.86 3.06 18.48
CA TYR A 46 45.05 3.30 17.29
C TYR A 46 43.61 3.75 17.57
N ALA A 47 43.21 3.92 18.84
CA ALA A 47 41.84 4.27 19.17
C ALA A 47 41.39 5.58 18.49
N ASN A 48 42.20 6.61 18.51
CA ASN A 48 41.92 7.89 17.89
C ASN A 48 41.89 7.79 16.35
N ASP A 49 42.79 6.99 15.76
CA ASP A 49 42.82 6.80 14.29
C ASP A 49 41.57 6.05 13.81
N ILE A 50 41.10 5.05 14.55
CA ILE A 50 39.86 4.33 14.26
C ILE A 50 38.68 5.29 14.38
N GLU A 51 38.59 6.11 15.43
CA GLU A 51 37.51 7.08 15.62
C GLU A 51 37.45 8.09 14.46
N VAL A 52 38.58 8.61 14.03
CA VAL A 52 38.67 9.53 12.88
C VAL A 52 38.23 8.84 11.58
N LEU A 53 38.66 7.59 11.35
CA LEU A 53 38.25 6.82 10.16
C LEU A 53 36.75 6.48 10.19
N GLU A 54 36.21 6.06 11.34
CA GLU A 54 34.79 5.76 11.50
C GLU A 54 33.93 7.01 11.32
N ARG A 55 34.33 8.14 11.86
CA ARG A 55 33.67 9.43 11.63
C ARG A 55 33.72 9.83 10.16
N THR A 56 34.87 9.74 9.52
CA THR A 56 35.03 10.06 8.10
C THR A 56 34.16 9.14 7.23
N TYR A 57 34.11 7.85 7.57
CA TYR A 57 33.23 6.88 6.90
C TYR A 57 31.75 7.27 7.03
N ARG A 58 31.28 7.60 8.25
CA ARG A 58 29.88 8.00 8.47
C ARG A 58 29.52 9.21 7.63
N ILE A 59 30.37 10.23 7.60
CA ILE A 59 30.15 11.45 6.82
C ILE A 59 30.11 11.14 5.33
N CYS A 60 31.07 10.35 4.84
CA CYS A 60 31.15 10.05 3.41
C CYS A 60 30.01 9.12 2.97
N ARG A 61 29.69 8.08 3.73
CA ARG A 61 28.60 7.17 3.41
C ARG A 61 27.24 7.90 3.47
N GLY A 62 27.03 8.71 4.49
CA GLY A 62 25.81 9.52 4.61
C GLY A 62 25.58 10.48 3.45
N ALA A 63 26.61 10.85 2.69
CA ALA A 63 26.47 11.73 1.54
C ALA A 63 25.74 11.09 0.36
N TYR A 64 25.97 9.80 0.09
CA TYR A 64 25.45 9.08 -1.08
C TYR A 64 24.45 7.97 -0.76
N ASP A 65 24.12 7.79 0.51
CA ASP A 65 23.22 6.74 1.01
C ASP A 65 22.27 7.39 2.04
N VAL A 66 21.12 7.89 1.56
CA VAL A 66 20.10 8.56 2.39
C VAL A 66 19.52 7.58 3.42
N LEU A 67 19.40 6.30 3.10
CA LEU A 67 18.95 5.29 4.05
C LEU A 67 19.94 5.18 5.22
N TYR A 68 21.22 5.05 4.92
CA TYR A 68 22.27 5.03 5.94
C TYR A 68 22.26 6.32 6.78
N PHE A 69 22.15 7.48 6.14
CA PHE A 69 22.07 8.78 6.82
C PHE A 69 20.91 8.82 7.81
N ALA A 70 19.74 8.31 7.41
CA ALA A 70 18.57 8.24 8.26
C ALA A 70 18.83 7.38 9.51
N TYR A 71 19.33 6.17 9.32
CA TYR A 71 19.58 5.25 10.42
C TYR A 71 20.73 5.70 11.33
N GLU A 72 21.78 6.31 10.78
CA GLU A 72 22.95 6.73 11.54
C GLU A 72 22.65 7.91 12.47
N TYR A 73 21.83 8.90 12.01
CA TYR A 73 21.62 10.14 12.76
C TYR A 73 20.25 10.26 13.42
N PHE A 74 19.26 9.43 13.06
CA PHE A 74 17.88 9.56 13.52
C PHE A 74 17.28 8.24 14.03
N SER A 75 18.11 7.26 14.41
CA SER A 75 17.64 6.01 15.01
C SER A 75 18.11 5.86 16.47
N ASP A 76 17.28 5.21 17.28
CA ASP A 76 17.61 4.90 18.67
C ASP A 76 18.80 3.93 18.79
N GLU A 77 19.03 3.10 17.78
CA GLU A 77 20.17 2.15 17.77
C GLU A 77 21.52 2.85 17.56
N ARG A 78 21.58 3.86 16.71
CA ARG A 78 22.83 4.51 16.31
C ARG A 78 23.05 5.88 16.96
N ASN A 79 21.99 6.50 17.44
CA ASN A 79 22.03 7.82 18.07
C ASN A 79 21.11 7.90 19.30
N PRO A 80 21.33 7.06 20.34
CA PRO A 80 20.44 6.96 21.49
C PRO A 80 20.37 8.22 22.35
N GLU A 81 21.31 9.16 22.21
CA GLU A 81 21.27 10.44 22.93
C GLU A 81 20.31 11.47 22.31
N ASN A 82 19.83 11.24 21.11
CA ASN A 82 18.87 12.11 20.46
C ASN A 82 17.44 11.71 20.86
N GLU A 83 16.83 12.48 21.76
CA GLU A 83 15.46 12.22 22.26
C GLU A 83 14.36 12.32 21.18
N SER A 84 14.69 12.87 20.00
CA SER A 84 13.75 13.09 18.90
C SER A 84 14.02 12.19 17.70
N ASN A 85 14.47 10.97 17.92
CA ASN A 85 14.65 9.98 16.86
C ASN A 85 13.31 9.57 16.22
N LEU A 86 13.31 9.37 14.92
CA LEU A 86 12.15 8.92 14.15
C LEU A 86 12.14 7.41 13.92
N ILE A 87 13.31 6.76 14.03
CA ILE A 87 13.50 5.34 13.81
C ILE A 87 13.69 4.66 15.17
N PRO A 88 12.70 3.87 15.63
CA PRO A 88 12.71 3.31 16.97
C PRO A 88 13.73 2.18 17.13
N LYS A 89 13.99 1.83 18.39
CA LYS A 89 14.84 0.71 18.78
C LYS A 89 14.39 -0.60 18.11
N GLY A 90 15.35 -1.41 17.67
CA GLY A 90 15.11 -2.67 16.95
C GLY A 90 15.00 -2.51 15.44
N CYS A 91 14.85 -1.28 14.93
CA CYS A 91 14.94 -1.00 13.51
C CYS A 91 16.38 -0.70 13.12
N THR A 92 16.97 -1.53 12.29
CA THR A 92 18.35 -1.38 11.79
C THR A 92 18.36 -1.31 10.27
N ILE A 93 19.45 -0.85 9.70
CA ILE A 93 19.61 -0.78 8.24
C ILE A 93 19.55 -2.17 7.59
N GLU A 94 19.98 -3.19 8.31
CA GLU A 94 20.00 -4.57 7.83
C GLU A 94 18.59 -5.14 7.72
N ASN A 95 17.69 -4.77 8.64
CA ASN A 95 16.29 -5.20 8.64
C ASN A 95 15.32 -4.17 8.05
N ALA A 96 15.85 -3.12 7.41
CA ALA A 96 15.02 -2.15 6.70
C ALA A 96 14.24 -2.83 5.57
N PRO A 97 12.92 -2.62 5.45
CA PRO A 97 12.12 -3.21 4.39
C PRO A 97 12.54 -2.69 3.02
N GLU A 98 12.29 -3.49 1.98
CA GLU A 98 12.69 -3.15 0.61
C GLU A 98 12.10 -1.82 0.14
N VAL A 99 10.87 -1.52 0.49
CA VAL A 99 10.23 -0.23 0.15
C VAL A 99 11.02 0.97 0.65
N HIS A 100 11.67 0.90 1.84
CA HIS A 100 12.49 2.00 2.33
C HIS A 100 13.80 2.12 1.56
N ARG A 101 14.38 0.99 1.12
CA ARG A 101 15.59 0.97 0.26
C ARG A 101 15.30 1.59 -1.09
N GLU A 102 14.29 1.08 -1.79
CA GLU A 102 13.86 1.61 -3.09
C GLU A 102 13.55 3.11 -3.03
N PHE A 103 12.87 3.53 -1.95
CA PHE A 103 12.50 4.93 -1.77
C PHE A 103 13.72 5.82 -1.52
N CYS A 104 14.64 5.41 -0.65
CA CYS A 104 15.88 6.16 -0.42
C CYS A 104 16.79 6.16 -1.65
N ASP A 105 16.84 5.09 -2.43
CA ASP A 105 17.58 5.05 -3.71
C ASP A 105 17.06 6.11 -4.70
N MET A 106 15.74 6.34 -4.75
CA MET A 106 15.20 7.42 -5.56
C MET A 106 15.56 8.82 -5.03
N LEU A 107 15.61 9.00 -3.70
CA LEU A 107 16.09 10.24 -3.09
C LEU A 107 17.57 10.47 -3.38
N ASP A 108 18.40 9.41 -3.36
CA ASP A 108 19.81 9.47 -3.78
C ASP A 108 19.95 9.84 -5.25
N GLY A 109 19.05 9.34 -6.11
CA GLY A 109 18.94 9.76 -7.50
C GLY A 109 18.68 11.26 -7.66
N ILE A 110 17.77 11.83 -6.86
CA ILE A 110 17.51 13.28 -6.81
C ILE A 110 18.71 14.06 -6.27
N ALA A 111 19.42 13.51 -5.31
CA ALA A 111 20.58 14.17 -4.73
C ALA A 111 21.76 14.26 -5.71
N TRP A 112 22.03 13.19 -6.47
CA TRP A 112 23.26 13.06 -7.24
C TRP A 112 23.15 13.00 -8.76
N GLU A 113 22.03 12.49 -9.28
CA GLU A 113 21.91 12.14 -10.71
C GLU A 113 20.90 13.04 -11.45
N ASN A 114 19.69 13.16 -10.88
CA ASN A 114 18.60 13.93 -11.50
C ASN A 114 18.11 15.05 -10.56
N HIS A 115 18.91 16.10 -10.45
CA HIS A 115 18.69 17.20 -9.50
C HIS A 115 17.36 17.95 -9.67
N SER A 116 16.72 17.82 -10.83
CA SER A 116 15.42 18.41 -11.16
C SER A 116 14.34 17.35 -11.37
N GLY A 117 14.57 16.12 -10.90
CA GLY A 117 13.63 15.03 -11.04
C GLY A 117 12.31 15.29 -10.33
N LYS A 118 11.27 14.70 -10.88
CA LYS A 118 9.93 14.71 -10.31
C LYS A 118 9.55 13.30 -9.92
N ILE A 119 9.30 13.08 -8.63
CA ILE A 119 8.90 11.78 -8.05
C ILE A 119 7.51 11.89 -7.46
N CYS A 120 6.67 10.91 -7.73
CA CYS A 120 5.36 10.78 -7.11
C CYS A 120 5.15 9.37 -6.59
N GLU A 121 4.93 9.24 -5.28
CA GLU A 121 4.73 7.94 -4.66
C GLU A 121 3.48 7.90 -3.77
N SER A 122 2.65 6.90 -4.05
CA SER A 122 1.56 6.53 -3.17
C SER A 122 2.02 5.42 -2.25
N ILE A 123 2.29 5.76 -0.98
CA ILE A 123 2.80 4.84 0.04
C ILE A 123 1.77 4.71 1.16
N PRO A 124 1.45 3.48 1.62
CA PRO A 124 0.49 3.24 2.68
C PRO A 124 0.79 4.01 3.96
N ARG A 125 -0.26 4.32 4.72
CA ARG A 125 -0.14 4.99 6.00
C ARG A 125 0.72 4.19 6.98
N GLY A 126 1.59 4.87 7.74
CA GLY A 126 2.45 4.24 8.73
C GLY A 126 3.70 3.53 8.16
N HIS A 127 4.02 3.72 6.87
CA HIS A 127 5.19 3.16 6.19
C HIS A 127 6.34 4.17 6.04
N ALA A 128 6.46 5.13 6.96
CA ALA A 128 7.57 6.06 7.12
C ALA A 128 7.83 7.04 5.95
N LYS A 129 6.88 7.25 5.00
CA LYS A 129 7.05 8.18 3.87
C LYS A 129 7.53 9.58 4.31
N SER A 130 6.82 10.22 5.24
CA SER A 130 7.16 11.56 5.73
C SER A 130 8.46 11.58 6.53
N THR A 131 8.84 10.47 7.17
CA THR A 131 10.12 10.32 7.88
C THR A 131 11.28 10.58 6.93
N PHE A 132 11.31 9.90 5.79
CA PHE A 132 12.40 10.04 4.84
C PHE A 132 12.30 11.33 4.02
N VAL A 133 11.12 11.66 3.45
CA VAL A 133 10.97 12.77 2.50
C VAL A 133 10.89 14.12 3.19
N SER A 134 10.06 14.25 4.23
CA SER A 134 9.73 15.55 4.81
C SER A 134 10.60 15.90 6.01
N ASN A 135 11.26 14.91 6.64
CA ASN A 135 12.15 15.16 7.78
C ASN A 135 13.63 14.94 7.43
N VAL A 136 14.01 13.72 6.99
CA VAL A 136 15.42 13.34 6.81
C VAL A 136 16.04 13.98 5.57
N PHE A 137 15.37 13.90 4.42
CA PHE A 137 15.93 14.37 3.16
C PHE A 137 16.22 15.89 3.12
N PRO A 138 15.36 16.78 3.66
CA PRO A 138 15.69 18.20 3.77
C PRO A 138 16.93 18.48 4.63
N ILE A 139 17.14 17.71 5.71
CA ILE A 139 18.34 17.81 6.55
C ILE A 139 19.57 17.37 5.74
N HIS A 140 19.50 16.22 5.06
CA HIS A 140 20.55 15.72 4.18
C HIS A 140 20.94 16.79 3.14
N GLN A 141 19.96 17.34 2.43
CA GLN A 141 20.18 18.35 1.38
C GLN A 141 20.68 19.70 1.92
N SER A 142 20.53 19.96 3.23
CA SER A 142 21.07 21.16 3.87
C SER A 142 22.56 21.03 4.20
N TYR A 143 23.04 19.81 4.41
CA TYR A 143 24.45 19.54 4.72
C TYR A 143 25.30 19.26 3.48
N TYR A 144 24.78 18.55 2.48
CA TYR A 144 25.54 18.13 1.32
C TYR A 144 25.19 18.97 0.07
N ASP A 145 26.22 19.45 -0.61
CA ASP A 145 26.09 20.24 -1.86
C ASP A 145 25.98 19.27 -3.08
N CYS A 146 25.11 18.27 -2.98
CA CYS A 146 24.97 17.25 -4.01
C CYS A 146 24.34 17.78 -5.29
N ALA A 147 23.29 18.55 -5.16
CA ALA A 147 22.43 18.93 -6.28
C ALA A 147 23.03 19.97 -7.24
N THR A 148 23.91 20.83 -6.75
CA THR A 148 24.55 21.89 -7.52
C THR A 148 25.85 22.29 -6.83
N ASP A 149 26.71 23.02 -7.52
CA ASP A 149 27.95 23.60 -6.94
C ASP A 149 27.73 24.42 -5.65
N LYS A 150 26.47 24.79 -5.38
CA LYS A 150 26.10 25.63 -4.25
C LYS A 150 25.09 24.97 -3.29
N GLY A 151 24.72 23.72 -3.53
CA GLY A 151 23.67 23.00 -2.81
C GLY A 151 22.27 23.60 -2.99
N ARG A 152 21.27 23.02 -2.32
CA ARG A 152 19.90 23.56 -2.29
C ARG A 152 19.85 24.86 -1.51
N LYS A 153 19.16 25.86 -2.04
CA LYS A 153 19.04 27.19 -1.42
C LYS A 153 17.64 27.51 -0.93
N TYR A 154 16.64 26.80 -1.44
CA TYR A 154 15.27 26.97 -0.97
C TYR A 154 14.48 25.66 -1.03
N ILE A 155 14.22 25.07 0.13
CA ILE A 155 13.40 23.88 0.31
C ILE A 155 12.02 24.33 0.79
N LEU A 156 10.97 23.96 0.05
CA LEU A 156 9.58 24.28 0.36
C LEU A 156 8.83 22.99 0.66
N ILE A 157 8.25 22.89 1.87
CA ILE A 157 7.47 21.74 2.33
C ILE A 157 6.00 22.15 2.40
N ILE A 158 5.15 21.43 1.70
CA ILE A 158 3.72 21.71 1.59
C ILE A 158 2.94 20.47 2.03
N SER A 159 1.96 20.67 2.90
CA SER A 159 1.00 19.64 3.31
C SER A 159 -0.43 20.14 3.16
N GLU A 160 -1.43 19.31 3.47
CA GLU A 160 -2.84 19.73 3.47
C GLU A 160 -3.04 21.06 4.20
N THR A 161 -2.48 21.17 5.40
CA THR A 161 -2.53 22.40 6.21
C THR A 161 -1.14 22.95 6.47
N GLU A 162 -1.08 24.26 6.72
CA GLU A 162 0.16 24.94 7.12
C GLU A 162 0.69 24.44 8.46
N ASP A 163 -0.21 24.08 9.39
CA ASP A 163 0.18 23.53 10.70
C ASP A 163 0.88 22.17 10.58
N LEU A 164 0.48 21.33 9.63
CA LEU A 164 1.14 20.04 9.39
C LEU A 164 2.55 20.24 8.83
N SER A 165 2.70 21.09 7.82
CA SER A 165 4.02 21.37 7.25
C SER A 165 4.94 22.11 8.22
N THR A 166 4.38 22.95 9.10
CA THR A 166 5.13 23.65 10.17
C THR A 166 5.78 22.65 11.13
N LYS A 167 5.12 21.55 11.49
CA LYS A 167 5.70 20.51 12.35
C LYS A 167 6.94 19.87 11.73
N PHE A 168 6.96 19.67 10.41
CA PHE A 168 8.16 19.18 9.73
C PHE A 168 9.31 20.19 9.82
N VAL A 169 9.02 21.47 9.56
CA VAL A 169 10.03 22.54 9.64
C VAL A 169 10.56 22.70 11.06
N GLU A 170 9.71 22.64 12.07
CA GLU A 170 10.11 22.66 13.48
C GLU A 170 10.98 21.46 13.86
N TYR A 171 10.62 20.25 13.41
CA TYR A 171 11.44 19.06 13.62
C TYR A 171 12.83 19.21 12.99
N ILE A 172 12.90 19.62 11.72
CA ILE A 172 14.16 19.85 11.01
C ILE A 172 15.03 20.87 11.75
N ASN A 173 14.43 22.01 12.12
CA ASN A 173 15.12 23.06 12.87
C ASN A 173 15.67 22.55 14.21
N GLY A 174 14.86 21.76 14.95
CA GLY A 174 15.27 21.12 16.20
C GLY A 174 16.46 20.18 16.01
N GLN A 175 16.44 19.33 14.97
CA GLN A 175 17.55 18.42 14.69
C GLN A 175 18.84 19.18 14.33
N LEU A 176 18.77 20.21 13.51
CA LEU A 176 19.93 21.03 13.14
C LEU A 176 20.53 21.76 14.33
N LYS A 177 19.73 22.07 15.36
CA LYS A 177 20.17 22.76 16.59
C LYS A 177 20.69 21.81 17.67
N PHE A 178 20.04 20.66 17.86
CA PHE A 178 20.21 19.89 19.09
C PHE A 178 20.69 18.45 18.89
N ASN A 179 20.68 17.90 17.66
CA ASN A 179 21.25 16.59 17.40
C ASN A 179 22.78 16.65 17.45
N LYS A 180 23.36 16.28 18.59
CA LYS A 180 24.80 16.38 18.86
C LYS A 180 25.64 15.65 17.83
N LYS A 181 25.32 14.37 17.57
CA LYS A 181 26.08 13.53 16.61
C LYS A 181 26.11 14.12 15.21
N LEU A 182 24.96 14.64 14.75
CA LEU A 182 24.83 15.30 13.46
C LEU A 182 25.72 16.56 13.39
N ARG A 183 25.72 17.37 14.46
CA ARG A 183 26.51 18.61 14.56
C ARG A 183 28.00 18.36 14.71
N GLU A 184 28.37 17.33 15.46
CA GLU A 184 29.78 16.92 15.63
C GLU A 184 30.38 16.41 14.32
N ASP A 185 29.65 15.55 13.62
CA ASP A 185 30.13 14.97 12.36
C ASP A 185 30.11 16.00 11.22
N LEU A 186 28.98 16.71 11.02
CA LEU A 186 28.73 17.52 9.82
C LEU A 186 28.89 19.03 10.04
N GLY A 187 29.07 19.46 11.28
CA GLY A 187 29.24 20.86 11.63
C GLY A 187 27.91 21.58 11.95
N ILE A 188 28.04 22.80 12.44
CA ILE A 188 26.94 23.64 12.92
C ILE A 188 26.40 24.50 11.76
N ILE A 189 25.18 24.26 11.32
CA ILE A 189 24.49 25.07 10.31
C ILE A 189 23.28 25.83 10.85
N MET A 190 22.89 25.56 12.11
CA MET A 190 21.91 26.36 12.87
C MET A 190 22.43 26.58 14.28
N ASN A 191 22.39 27.83 14.77
CA ASN A 191 22.72 28.15 16.17
C ASN A 191 21.54 27.77 17.08
N GLU A 192 21.83 27.36 18.30
CA GLU A 192 20.80 27.01 19.29
C GLU A 192 19.91 28.21 19.65
N SER A 193 20.53 29.36 19.87
CA SER A 193 19.82 30.62 20.07
C SER A 193 19.22 31.13 18.76
N LYS A 194 17.91 31.35 18.76
CA LYS A 194 17.21 31.90 17.59
C LYS A 194 17.67 33.32 17.21
N PHE A 195 18.24 34.06 18.14
CA PHE A 195 18.71 35.43 17.91
C PHE A 195 20.00 35.48 17.10
N ASP A 196 20.76 34.39 17.09
CA ASP A 196 22.03 34.28 16.36
C ASP A 196 21.83 33.75 14.93
N ASN A 197 20.58 33.47 14.53
CA ASN A 197 20.21 33.00 13.21
C ASN A 197 19.61 34.13 12.39
N LYS A 198 19.91 34.16 11.10
CA LYS A 198 19.39 35.19 10.18
C LYS A 198 17.85 35.22 10.11
N LYS A 199 17.22 34.07 10.18
CA LYS A 199 15.78 33.84 10.29
C LYS A 199 15.56 32.51 11.00
N ASP A 200 14.66 32.51 11.97
CA ASP A 200 14.40 31.32 12.80
C ASP A 200 13.01 31.43 13.44
N THR A 201 12.03 30.95 12.72
CA THR A 201 10.62 30.87 13.15
C THR A 201 10.12 29.44 13.00
N GLY A 202 8.98 29.09 13.60
CA GLY A 202 8.36 27.77 13.43
C GLY A 202 8.05 27.44 11.96
N MET A 203 7.66 28.44 11.17
CA MET A 203 7.27 28.25 9.76
C MET A 203 8.44 28.25 8.78
N GLU A 204 9.53 28.94 9.10
CA GLU A 204 10.67 29.07 8.19
C GLU A 204 11.94 29.47 8.94
N PHE A 205 13.08 28.98 8.46
CA PHE A 205 14.40 29.36 8.95
C PHE A 205 15.44 29.37 7.83
N ILE A 206 16.58 29.99 8.08
CA ILE A 206 17.70 30.06 7.12
C ILE A 206 18.97 29.57 7.84
N THR A 207 19.60 28.53 7.25
CA THR A 207 20.87 27.98 7.74
C THR A 207 22.03 28.95 7.54
N THR A 208 23.16 28.73 8.20
CA THR A 208 24.40 29.51 7.99
C THR A 208 24.94 29.39 6.56
N SER A 209 24.63 28.27 5.85
CA SER A 209 24.95 28.09 4.42
C SER A 209 24.00 28.83 3.47
N GLY A 210 22.97 29.51 4.02
CA GLY A 210 22.00 30.29 3.27
C GLY A 210 20.82 29.48 2.71
N THR A 211 20.65 28.23 3.09
CA THR A 211 19.49 27.43 2.71
C THR A 211 18.28 27.83 3.54
N MET A 212 17.20 28.26 2.89
CA MET A 212 15.89 28.49 3.51
C MET A 212 15.08 27.19 3.48
N ILE A 213 14.48 26.84 4.62
CA ILE A 213 13.44 25.80 4.70
C ILE A 213 12.16 26.48 5.16
N ARG A 214 11.06 26.23 4.43
CA ARG A 214 9.78 26.91 4.68
C ARG A 214 8.62 25.96 4.56
N ALA A 215 7.65 26.10 5.49
CA ALA A 215 6.35 25.45 5.47
C ALA A 215 5.31 26.24 4.69
N ALA A 216 4.37 25.53 4.08
CA ALA A 216 3.17 26.13 3.51
C ALA A 216 2.01 25.11 3.52
N GLY A 217 0.78 25.60 3.55
CA GLY A 217 -0.43 24.78 3.37
C GLY A 217 -0.90 24.77 1.91
N MET A 218 -1.63 23.73 1.54
CA MET A 218 -2.30 23.64 0.26
C MET A 218 -3.22 24.84 0.00
N GLY A 219 -3.35 25.27 -1.25
CA GLY A 219 -4.18 26.41 -1.64
C GLY A 219 -3.59 27.79 -1.36
N LYS A 220 -2.41 27.89 -0.72
CA LYS A 220 -1.75 29.20 -0.49
C LYS A 220 -1.22 29.82 -1.79
N ALA A 221 -1.17 31.16 -1.80
CA ALA A 221 -0.61 31.94 -2.88
C ALA A 221 0.94 31.96 -2.78
N LEU A 222 1.60 30.99 -3.39
CA LEU A 222 3.06 30.82 -3.34
C LEU A 222 3.78 31.42 -4.55
N ARG A 223 3.06 32.05 -5.48
CA ARG A 223 3.66 32.74 -6.63
C ARG A 223 4.64 33.81 -6.17
N GLY A 224 5.87 33.77 -6.73
CA GLY A 224 6.91 34.72 -6.36
C GLY A 224 7.69 34.37 -5.09
N ALA A 225 7.48 33.17 -4.49
CA ALA A 225 8.27 32.69 -3.38
C ALA A 225 9.77 32.69 -3.73
N ARG A 226 10.59 33.34 -2.87
CA ARG A 226 12.04 33.49 -3.10
C ARG A 226 12.82 33.50 -1.79
N ASN A 227 14.05 32.99 -1.87
CA ASN A 227 15.09 33.22 -0.88
C ASN A 227 16.20 34.06 -1.55
N GLY A 228 16.13 35.39 -1.44
CA GLY A 228 16.96 36.29 -2.23
C GLY A 228 16.72 36.12 -3.72
N ALA A 229 17.75 35.71 -4.47
CA ALA A 229 17.66 35.43 -5.90
C ALA A 229 17.13 34.05 -6.25
N TYR A 230 16.99 33.13 -5.24
CA TYR A 230 16.65 31.74 -5.48
C TYR A 230 15.14 31.51 -5.38
N ARG A 231 14.57 30.81 -6.37
CA ARG A 231 13.24 30.16 -6.27
C ARG A 231 13.39 28.81 -5.56
N PRO A 232 12.29 28.19 -5.13
CA PRO A 232 12.36 26.83 -4.59
C PRO A 232 13.11 25.90 -5.55
N ASP A 233 14.11 25.20 -5.06
CA ASP A 233 14.89 24.21 -5.79
C ASP A 233 14.66 22.76 -5.29
N LEU A 234 13.91 22.62 -4.20
CA LEU A 234 13.29 21.39 -3.76
C LEU A 234 11.89 21.69 -3.21
N VAL A 235 10.88 21.07 -3.80
CA VAL A 235 9.48 21.18 -3.39
C VAL A 235 9.00 19.82 -2.94
N ILE A 236 8.61 19.72 -1.69
CA ILE A 236 8.08 18.51 -1.06
C ILE A 236 6.58 18.71 -0.84
N LEU A 237 5.79 17.77 -1.34
CA LEU A 237 4.34 17.72 -1.25
C LEU A 237 3.99 16.46 -0.44
N ASP A 238 3.58 16.64 0.82
CA ASP A 238 3.35 15.53 1.75
C ASP A 238 1.89 15.51 2.22
N ASP A 239 1.17 14.46 1.87
CA ASP A 239 -0.25 14.26 2.19
C ASP A 239 -1.08 15.53 1.94
N LEU A 240 -1.14 15.99 0.68
CA LEU A 240 -1.90 17.18 0.29
C LEU A 240 -3.41 16.98 0.38
N GLU A 241 -3.89 15.76 0.16
CA GLU A 241 -5.30 15.44 0.04
C GLU A 241 -5.84 14.77 1.30
N SER A 242 -7.05 15.15 1.66
CA SER A 242 -7.87 14.52 2.69
C SER A 242 -9.31 14.41 2.20
N MET A 243 -10.15 13.67 2.91
CA MET A 243 -11.60 13.62 2.61
C MET A 243 -12.23 15.00 2.66
N ALA A 244 -11.73 15.91 3.52
CA ALA A 244 -12.29 17.25 3.66
C ALA A 244 -12.07 18.13 2.43
N ASN A 245 -10.94 17.96 1.73
CA ASN A 245 -10.60 18.78 0.56
C ASN A 245 -10.77 18.07 -0.79
N THR A 246 -11.34 16.84 -0.80
CA THR A 246 -11.56 16.04 -2.03
C THR A 246 -13.00 15.55 -2.21
N ASN A 247 -13.88 15.75 -1.23
CA ASN A 247 -15.23 15.17 -1.22
C ASN A 247 -16.17 15.72 -2.30
N THR A 248 -15.90 16.88 -2.89
CA THR A 248 -16.68 17.41 -4.03
C THR A 248 -15.83 17.59 -5.27
N LYS A 249 -16.46 17.52 -6.44
CA LYS A 249 -15.82 17.73 -7.73
C LYS A 249 -15.14 19.11 -7.81
N GLU A 250 -15.79 20.16 -7.31
CA GLU A 250 -15.26 21.52 -7.33
C GLU A 250 -13.97 21.65 -6.50
N LEU A 251 -13.90 20.94 -5.35
CA LEU A 251 -12.71 20.92 -4.52
C LEU A 251 -11.55 20.22 -5.24
N ARG A 252 -11.81 19.09 -5.87
CA ARG A 252 -10.79 18.35 -6.65
C ARG A 252 -10.29 19.16 -7.84
N GLU A 253 -11.18 19.80 -8.61
CA GLU A 253 -10.81 20.69 -9.71
C GLU A 253 -10.02 21.91 -9.21
N LYS A 254 -10.37 22.47 -8.05
CA LYS A 254 -9.63 23.56 -7.42
C LYS A 254 -8.21 23.12 -7.00
N ASN A 255 -8.07 21.92 -6.46
CA ASN A 255 -6.78 21.34 -6.08
C ASN A 255 -5.88 21.16 -7.30
N LEU A 256 -6.41 20.57 -8.36
CA LEU A 256 -5.69 20.37 -9.62
C LEU A 256 -5.33 21.71 -10.28
N HIS A 257 -6.25 22.67 -10.30
CA HIS A 257 -5.98 24.01 -10.81
C HIS A 257 -4.89 24.72 -10.00
N TRP A 258 -4.94 24.65 -8.68
CA TRP A 258 -3.91 25.23 -7.82
C TRP A 258 -2.54 24.61 -8.09
N TYR A 259 -2.48 23.27 -8.17
CA TYR A 259 -1.25 22.57 -8.49
C TYR A 259 -0.66 23.08 -9.84
N ASN A 260 -1.44 23.03 -10.91
CA ASN A 260 -1.01 23.41 -12.26
C ASN A 260 -0.66 24.89 -12.38
N SER A 261 -1.33 25.77 -11.64
CA SER A 261 -1.17 27.22 -11.77
C SER A 261 -0.22 27.85 -10.77
N VAL A 262 0.05 27.19 -9.63
CA VAL A 262 0.88 27.72 -8.53
C VAL A 262 2.11 26.86 -8.29
N ILE A 263 1.94 25.54 -8.15
CA ILE A 263 3.04 24.64 -7.78
C ILE A 263 3.93 24.33 -8.98
N GLU A 264 3.36 23.88 -10.09
CA GLU A 264 4.13 23.53 -11.28
C GLU A 264 5.07 24.69 -11.74
N PRO A 265 4.61 25.94 -11.82
CA PRO A 265 5.45 27.08 -12.23
C PRO A 265 6.28 27.70 -11.10
N ILE A 266 6.26 27.16 -9.87
CA ILE A 266 6.97 27.79 -8.73
C ILE A 266 8.49 27.65 -8.86
N GLY A 267 8.93 26.52 -9.45
CA GLY A 267 10.31 26.15 -9.61
C GLY A 267 11.01 26.81 -10.80
N VAL A 268 12.19 26.29 -11.09
CA VAL A 268 13.01 26.61 -12.27
C VAL A 268 13.23 25.31 -13.02
N GLU A 269 12.90 25.28 -14.29
CA GLU A 269 13.15 24.14 -15.17
C GLU A 269 14.62 23.72 -15.15
N GLY A 270 14.89 22.43 -15.10
CA GLY A 270 16.23 21.86 -15.01
C GLY A 270 16.94 22.07 -13.66
N ARG A 271 16.25 22.62 -12.63
CA ARG A 271 16.83 22.85 -11.31
C ARG A 271 15.96 22.39 -10.14
N THR A 272 14.65 22.58 -10.24
CA THR A 272 13.73 22.27 -9.13
C THR A 272 13.32 20.82 -9.15
N ALA A 273 13.58 20.10 -8.05
CA ALA A 273 13.02 18.78 -7.82
C ALA A 273 11.63 18.89 -7.16
N PHE A 274 10.73 17.98 -7.54
CA PHE A 274 9.42 17.83 -6.92
C PHE A 274 9.29 16.41 -6.35
N LEU A 275 8.98 16.32 -5.08
CA LEU A 275 8.72 15.06 -4.36
C LEU A 275 7.29 15.09 -3.86
N TYR A 276 6.41 14.28 -4.45
CA TYR A 276 5.04 14.15 -3.99
C TYR A 276 4.83 12.77 -3.38
N VAL A 277 4.49 12.73 -2.09
CA VAL A 277 4.15 11.52 -1.35
C VAL A 277 2.79 11.66 -0.70
N GLY A 278 2.01 10.60 -0.72
CA GLY A 278 0.68 10.61 -0.11
C GLY A 278 0.00 9.24 -0.11
N THR A 279 -1.23 9.22 0.39
CA THR A 279 -2.15 8.08 0.30
C THR A 279 -3.29 8.41 -0.67
N MET A 280 -3.89 7.38 -1.27
CA MET A 280 -4.98 7.52 -2.25
C MET A 280 -6.30 7.82 -1.55
N VAL A 281 -6.68 9.09 -1.46
CA VAL A 281 -7.90 9.51 -0.79
C VAL A 281 -9.13 9.40 -1.69
N HIS A 282 -9.03 9.84 -2.96
CA HIS A 282 -10.12 9.86 -3.94
C HIS A 282 -9.61 9.50 -5.33
N GLY A 283 -10.37 8.68 -6.10
CA GLY A 283 -9.97 8.21 -7.44
C GLY A 283 -9.74 9.30 -8.47
N ASN A 284 -10.48 10.40 -8.37
CA ASN A 284 -10.35 11.59 -9.22
C ASN A 284 -9.65 12.75 -8.48
N GLY A 285 -8.76 12.44 -7.53
CA GLY A 285 -7.96 13.41 -6.80
C GLY A 285 -6.72 13.88 -7.54
N LEU A 286 -5.92 14.73 -6.89
CA LEU A 286 -4.67 15.25 -7.42
C LEU A 286 -3.59 14.16 -7.49
N LEU A 287 -3.44 13.33 -6.44
CA LEU A 287 -2.43 12.27 -6.42
C LEU A 287 -2.62 11.26 -7.56
N PRO A 288 -3.84 10.72 -7.83
CA PRO A 288 -4.08 9.88 -9.01
C PRO A 288 -3.74 10.55 -10.34
N ASP A 289 -4.06 11.85 -10.50
CA ASP A 289 -3.71 12.62 -11.71
C ASP A 289 -2.18 12.66 -11.91
N ILE A 290 -1.44 13.01 -10.85
CA ILE A 290 0.03 13.10 -10.92
C ILE A 290 0.66 11.71 -11.17
N LEU A 291 0.11 10.63 -10.62
CA LEU A 291 0.60 9.27 -10.84
C LEU A 291 0.51 8.82 -12.32
N THR A 292 -0.30 9.48 -13.14
CA THR A 292 -0.41 9.19 -14.58
C THR A 292 0.46 10.09 -15.47
N ARG A 293 1.13 11.09 -14.90
CA ARG A 293 1.92 12.05 -15.67
C ARG A 293 3.24 11.47 -16.15
N ILE A 294 3.58 11.74 -17.40
CA ILE A 294 4.80 11.23 -18.05
C ILE A 294 6.09 11.93 -17.58
N ASP A 295 5.98 13.11 -16.98
CA ASP A 295 7.10 13.90 -16.47
C ASP A 295 7.45 13.55 -15.01
N TYR A 296 6.69 12.64 -14.39
CA TYR A 296 6.94 12.09 -13.06
C TYR A 296 7.42 10.63 -13.12
N THR A 297 8.38 10.29 -12.27
CA THR A 297 8.67 8.89 -11.93
C THR A 297 7.72 8.49 -10.82
N CYS A 298 6.81 7.56 -11.15
CA CYS A 298 5.70 7.23 -10.27
C CYS A 298 5.79 5.79 -9.77
N LYS A 299 5.49 5.59 -8.46
CA LYS A 299 5.28 4.27 -7.87
C LYS A 299 4.06 4.28 -6.96
N LYS A 300 3.38 3.15 -6.90
CA LYS A 300 2.23 2.91 -6.03
C LYS A 300 2.45 1.60 -5.26
N TYR A 301 2.29 1.64 -3.95
CA TYR A 301 2.48 0.50 -3.07
C TYR A 301 1.19 0.17 -2.32
N ALA A 302 0.95 -1.12 -2.08
CA ALA A 302 -0.09 -1.62 -1.20
C ALA A 302 0.55 -2.22 0.06
N ALA A 303 -0.12 -2.16 1.22
CA ALA A 303 0.40 -2.74 2.45
C ALA A 303 0.42 -4.28 2.41
N VAL A 304 -0.52 -4.91 1.69
CA VAL A 304 -0.52 -6.34 1.39
C VAL A 304 -0.02 -6.53 -0.03
N LEU A 305 1.06 -7.29 -0.19
CA LEU A 305 1.65 -7.62 -1.49
C LEU A 305 1.16 -8.98 -2.00
N GLN A 306 0.90 -9.91 -1.07
CA GLN A 306 0.36 -11.23 -1.37
C GLN A 306 -0.58 -11.68 -0.26
N GLU A 307 -1.75 -12.16 -0.65
CA GLU A 307 -2.75 -12.73 0.26
C GLU A 307 -2.31 -14.11 0.77
N PRO A 308 -2.76 -14.52 1.97
CA PRO A 308 -2.49 -15.85 2.52
C PRO A 308 -3.06 -16.99 1.65
N ASP A 309 -2.40 -18.15 1.71
CA ASP A 309 -2.87 -19.35 1.00
C ASP A 309 -4.23 -19.86 1.53
N ASN A 310 -4.49 -19.71 2.83
CA ASN A 310 -5.70 -20.20 3.48
C ASN A 310 -6.60 -19.04 3.96
N MET A 311 -7.35 -18.45 3.04
CA MET A 311 -8.27 -17.36 3.34
C MET A 311 -9.45 -17.78 4.25
N GLU A 312 -9.86 -19.07 4.24
CA GLU A 312 -10.97 -19.53 5.09
C GLU A 312 -10.68 -19.36 6.59
N LEU A 313 -9.43 -19.55 7.02
CA LEU A 313 -9.02 -19.31 8.40
C LEU A 313 -8.97 -17.81 8.71
N TRP A 314 -8.54 -17.00 7.77
CA TRP A 314 -8.52 -15.55 7.93
C TRP A 314 -9.93 -14.94 7.95
N ASP A 315 -10.86 -15.49 7.18
CA ASP A 315 -12.28 -15.09 7.24
C ASP A 315 -12.86 -15.35 8.63
N LYS A 316 -12.60 -16.54 9.22
CA LYS A 316 -13.02 -16.86 10.59
C LYS A 316 -12.37 -15.92 11.62
N TYR A 317 -11.08 -15.65 11.46
CA TYR A 317 -10.36 -14.68 12.31
C TYR A 317 -11.03 -13.31 12.27
N CYS A 318 -11.35 -12.84 11.07
CA CYS A 318 -12.04 -11.57 10.88
C CYS A 318 -13.49 -11.60 11.41
N GLU A 319 -14.21 -12.72 11.29
CA GLU A 319 -15.55 -12.87 11.89
C GLU A 319 -15.51 -12.69 13.41
N ILE A 320 -14.51 -13.31 14.08
CA ILE A 320 -14.32 -13.14 15.53
C ILE A 320 -14.02 -11.67 15.88
N LEU A 321 -13.14 -11.00 15.12
CA LEU A 321 -12.81 -9.59 15.36
C LEU A 321 -13.99 -8.64 15.16
N ASP A 322 -14.87 -8.94 14.22
CA ASP A 322 -15.98 -8.06 13.84
C ASP A 322 -17.23 -8.27 14.71
N ASP A 323 -17.25 -9.27 15.59
CA ASP A 323 -18.34 -9.43 16.57
C ASP A 323 -18.28 -8.36 17.66
N LYS A 324 -18.89 -7.22 17.38
CA LYS A 324 -18.95 -6.05 18.28
C LYS A 324 -19.71 -6.32 19.58
N THR A 325 -20.42 -7.45 19.68
CA THR A 325 -21.17 -7.84 20.90
C THR A 325 -20.28 -8.57 21.90
N ASP A 326 -19.13 -9.08 21.48
CA ASP A 326 -18.17 -9.79 22.30
C ASP A 326 -17.01 -8.87 22.73
N GLU A 327 -16.94 -8.52 24.01
CA GLU A 327 -15.86 -7.70 24.58
C GLU A 327 -14.49 -8.38 24.52
N GLU A 328 -14.45 -9.73 24.50
CA GLU A 328 -13.22 -10.52 24.44
C GLU A 328 -12.80 -10.88 23.01
N ARG A 329 -13.44 -10.33 21.98
CA ARG A 329 -13.23 -10.67 20.57
C ARG A 329 -11.76 -10.62 20.14
N GLU A 330 -11.00 -9.60 20.58
CA GLU A 330 -9.59 -9.46 20.21
C GLU A 330 -8.74 -10.59 20.81
N TYR A 331 -8.97 -10.91 22.08
CA TYR A 331 -8.30 -12.03 22.75
C TYR A 331 -8.64 -13.38 22.09
N LYS A 332 -9.92 -13.60 21.74
CA LYS A 332 -10.37 -14.84 21.07
C LYS A 332 -9.80 -14.96 19.67
N ALA A 333 -9.71 -13.86 18.94
CA ALA A 333 -9.08 -13.82 17.60
C ALA A 333 -7.58 -14.14 17.70
N ASP A 334 -6.87 -13.57 18.68
CA ASP A 334 -5.46 -13.87 18.90
C ASP A 334 -5.22 -15.33 19.29
N ALA A 335 -6.07 -15.89 20.15
CA ALA A 335 -6.01 -17.31 20.49
C ALA A 335 -6.27 -18.20 19.27
N PHE A 336 -7.28 -17.87 18.45
CA PHE A 336 -7.57 -18.58 17.21
C PHE A 336 -6.39 -18.52 16.22
N TYR A 337 -5.74 -17.35 16.09
CA TYR A 337 -4.55 -17.20 15.26
C TYR A 337 -3.39 -18.05 15.76
N GLU A 338 -3.07 -18.03 17.05
CA GLU A 338 -1.97 -18.83 17.60
C GLU A 338 -2.22 -20.34 17.45
N ASP A 339 -3.48 -20.81 17.59
CA ASP A 339 -3.86 -22.22 17.39
C ASP A 339 -3.72 -22.68 15.92
N ASN A 340 -3.82 -21.76 14.95
CA ASN A 340 -3.79 -22.06 13.52
C ASN A 340 -2.59 -21.42 12.79
N LYS A 341 -1.61 -20.91 13.52
CA LYS A 341 -0.54 -20.07 13.02
C LYS A 341 0.24 -20.66 11.84
N GLU A 342 0.59 -21.94 11.91
CA GLU A 342 1.35 -22.63 10.83
C GLU A 342 0.63 -22.56 9.48
N GLU A 343 -0.70 -22.64 9.47
CA GLU A 343 -1.50 -22.58 8.25
C GLU A 343 -1.80 -21.13 7.85
N MET A 344 -2.04 -20.26 8.83
CA MET A 344 -2.39 -18.87 8.61
C MET A 344 -1.19 -18.03 8.14
N ASP A 345 0.03 -18.41 8.51
CA ASP A 345 1.24 -17.68 8.10
C ASP A 345 1.76 -18.09 6.72
N LYS A 346 1.13 -19.04 6.03
CA LYS A 346 1.55 -19.46 4.70
C LYS A 346 1.08 -18.48 3.62
N GLY A 347 2.01 -18.11 2.76
CA GLY A 347 1.73 -17.43 1.50
C GLY A 347 1.58 -15.92 1.56
N TRP A 348 1.35 -15.30 2.71
CA TRP A 348 1.20 -13.86 2.77
C TRP A 348 2.53 -13.11 2.70
N GLU A 349 2.49 -11.96 2.07
CA GLU A 349 3.58 -10.99 2.04
C GLU A 349 3.02 -9.58 2.27
N THR A 350 3.67 -8.80 3.14
CA THR A 350 3.30 -7.41 3.39
C THR A 350 4.47 -6.49 3.13
N LEU A 351 4.18 -5.25 2.78
CA LEU A 351 5.17 -4.24 2.38
C LEU A 351 6.23 -3.97 3.47
N TRP A 352 5.85 -4.11 4.74
CA TRP A 352 6.75 -3.98 5.89
C TRP A 352 6.44 -5.05 6.95
N GLY A 353 6.80 -6.30 6.66
CA GLY A 353 6.40 -7.48 7.43
C GLY A 353 6.80 -7.46 8.91
N SER A 354 7.94 -6.85 9.26
CA SER A 354 8.37 -6.75 10.67
C SER A 354 7.51 -5.82 11.53
N ARG A 355 6.78 -4.87 10.91
CA ARG A 355 5.88 -3.92 11.59
C ARG A 355 4.41 -4.20 11.31
N TRP A 356 4.09 -4.53 10.09
CA TRP A 356 2.74 -4.74 9.60
C TRP A 356 2.57 -6.19 9.15
N THR A 357 2.45 -7.11 10.12
CA THR A 357 2.05 -8.50 9.82
C THR A 357 0.64 -8.52 9.23
N TYR A 358 0.29 -9.57 8.52
CA TYR A 358 -1.05 -9.69 7.97
C TYR A 358 -2.14 -9.62 9.05
N SER A 359 -1.91 -10.25 10.23
CA SER A 359 -2.81 -10.15 11.39
C SER A 359 -2.98 -8.71 11.90
N ALA A 360 -1.88 -7.94 11.97
CA ALA A 360 -1.93 -6.54 12.39
C ALA A 360 -2.74 -5.68 11.39
N LEU A 361 -2.60 -5.95 10.09
CA LEU A 361 -3.39 -5.28 9.05
C LEU A 361 -4.87 -5.65 9.14
N MET A 362 -5.22 -6.93 9.40
CA MET A 362 -6.62 -7.35 9.56
C MET A 362 -7.26 -6.75 10.81
N LYS A 363 -6.55 -6.67 11.94
CA LYS A 363 -7.01 -5.92 13.12
C LYS A 363 -7.26 -4.45 12.80
N LYS A 364 -6.35 -3.84 12.02
CA LYS A 364 -6.53 -2.46 11.59
C LYS A 364 -7.75 -2.29 10.70
N LYS A 365 -7.95 -3.20 9.74
CA LYS A 365 -9.11 -3.23 8.84
C LYS A 365 -10.43 -3.34 9.61
N SER A 366 -10.51 -4.26 10.59
CA SER A 366 -11.68 -4.39 11.47
C SER A 366 -11.96 -3.11 12.27
N THR A 367 -10.90 -2.39 12.70
CA THR A 367 -11.04 -1.16 13.48
C THR A 367 -11.56 0.02 12.67
N ILE A 368 -11.00 0.27 11.48
CA ILE A 368 -11.29 1.46 10.66
C ILE A 368 -12.30 1.20 9.55
N GLY A 369 -12.64 -0.06 9.29
CA GLY A 369 -13.51 -0.51 8.20
C GLY A 369 -12.80 -0.64 6.87
N THR A 370 -13.37 -1.45 5.98
CA THR A 370 -12.78 -1.81 4.68
C THR A 370 -12.51 -0.61 3.79
N LYS A 371 -13.43 0.36 3.70
CA LYS A 371 -13.28 1.56 2.88
C LYS A 371 -12.05 2.39 3.26
N ALA A 372 -11.92 2.71 4.54
CA ALA A 372 -10.78 3.46 5.04
C ALA A 372 -9.47 2.66 4.93
N PHE A 373 -9.54 1.35 5.15
CA PHE A 373 -8.39 0.46 4.98
C PHE A 373 -7.90 0.43 3.52
N ASN A 374 -8.81 0.29 2.57
CA ASN A 374 -8.46 0.28 1.15
C ASN A 374 -7.81 1.60 0.72
N SER A 375 -8.33 2.73 1.15
CA SER A 375 -7.75 4.05 0.86
C SER A 375 -6.37 4.23 1.51
N GLU A 376 -6.26 4.00 2.82
CA GLU A 376 -5.09 4.37 3.62
C GLU A 376 -3.96 3.33 3.59
N TYR A 377 -4.30 2.02 3.41
CA TYR A 377 -3.33 0.94 3.46
C TYR A 377 -3.14 0.22 2.12
N MET A 378 -4.19 0.08 1.31
CA MET A 378 -4.08 -0.57 0.00
C MET A 378 -3.86 0.43 -1.14
N ASN A 379 -3.95 1.74 -0.84
CA ASN A 379 -3.91 2.79 -1.85
C ASN A 379 -4.92 2.57 -2.99
N ILE A 380 -6.07 1.96 -2.67
CA ILE A 380 -7.19 1.80 -3.59
C ILE A 380 -8.07 3.02 -3.43
N ALA A 381 -8.09 3.84 -4.46
CA ALA A 381 -8.86 5.07 -4.47
C ALA A 381 -10.36 4.79 -4.41
N TYR A 382 -11.06 5.52 -3.56
CA TYR A 382 -12.52 5.52 -3.53
C TYR A 382 -13.06 6.66 -4.38
N ASP A 383 -13.96 6.34 -5.31
CA ASP A 383 -14.72 7.31 -6.08
C ASP A 383 -16.22 7.04 -5.90
N PRO A 384 -16.92 7.84 -5.07
CA PRO A 384 -18.36 7.68 -4.86
C PRO A 384 -19.17 7.87 -6.16
N ASP A 385 -18.67 8.70 -7.08
CA ASP A 385 -19.38 9.04 -8.32
C ASP A 385 -19.26 7.92 -9.38
N SER A 386 -18.27 7.05 -9.27
CA SER A 386 -18.04 5.89 -10.14
C SER A 386 -18.36 4.54 -9.47
N GLN A 387 -18.78 4.56 -8.20
CA GLN A 387 -19.13 3.35 -7.47
C GLN A 387 -20.43 2.76 -8.03
N VAL A 388 -20.35 1.54 -8.53
CA VAL A 388 -21.50 0.79 -9.07
C VAL A 388 -22.33 0.16 -7.95
N PHE A 389 -21.65 -0.44 -6.96
CA PHE A 389 -22.31 -1.12 -5.85
C PHE A 389 -22.13 -0.34 -4.55
N VAL A 390 -23.24 0.06 -3.93
CA VAL A 390 -23.26 0.75 -2.64
C VAL A 390 -23.72 -0.24 -1.57
N GLU A 391 -23.02 -0.32 -0.43
CA GLU A 391 -23.30 -1.30 0.62
C GLU A 391 -24.74 -1.17 1.14
N ASP A 392 -25.27 0.05 1.22
CA ASP A 392 -26.64 0.31 1.65
C ASP A 392 -27.73 -0.31 0.73
N ASN A 393 -27.38 -0.58 -0.52
CA ASN A 393 -28.25 -1.25 -1.50
C ASN A 393 -28.12 -2.79 -1.46
N ILE A 394 -27.18 -3.33 -0.68
CA ILE A 394 -26.93 -4.77 -0.57
C ILE A 394 -27.70 -5.31 0.64
N ILE A 395 -28.69 -6.14 0.38
CA ILE A 395 -29.42 -6.82 1.44
C ILE A 395 -28.64 -8.06 1.89
N PHE A 396 -28.27 -8.08 3.16
CA PHE A 396 -27.66 -9.23 3.80
C PHE A 396 -28.71 -10.20 4.34
N TYR A 397 -28.37 -11.49 4.39
CA TYR A 397 -29.20 -12.52 4.93
C TYR A 397 -28.41 -13.44 5.87
N ASP A 398 -29.13 -14.04 6.82
CA ASP A 398 -28.62 -15.08 7.72
C ASP A 398 -29.18 -16.46 7.36
N ASP A 399 -28.61 -17.53 7.91
CA ASP A 399 -29.11 -18.90 7.65
C ASP A 399 -30.58 -19.08 8.06
N ARG A 400 -31.09 -18.28 9.00
CA ARG A 400 -32.51 -18.29 9.41
C ARG A 400 -33.42 -17.81 8.29
N ASP A 401 -32.96 -16.88 7.46
CA ASP A 401 -33.72 -16.34 6.33
C ASP A 401 -33.94 -17.35 5.20
N LEU A 402 -33.24 -18.49 5.27
CA LEU A 402 -33.42 -19.60 4.35
C LEU A 402 -34.55 -20.56 4.76
N TYR A 403 -35.31 -20.21 5.80
CA TYR A 403 -36.45 -20.97 6.28
C TYR A 403 -37.72 -20.13 6.24
N ASP A 404 -38.86 -20.78 5.96
CA ASP A 404 -40.16 -20.11 5.95
C ASP A 404 -40.74 -19.96 7.38
N GLU A 405 -41.90 -19.30 7.49
CA GLU A 405 -42.57 -19.06 8.75
C GLU A 405 -42.91 -20.35 9.54
N TRP A 406 -42.92 -21.49 8.87
CA TRP A 406 -43.16 -22.80 9.46
C TRP A 406 -41.88 -23.59 9.74
N GLY A 407 -40.70 -22.94 9.61
CA GLY A 407 -39.41 -23.59 9.86
C GLY A 407 -38.98 -24.56 8.74
N ARG A 408 -39.60 -24.53 7.55
CA ARG A 408 -39.22 -25.37 6.41
C ARG A 408 -38.23 -24.60 5.54
N LYS A 409 -37.19 -25.30 5.07
CA LYS A 409 -36.19 -24.71 4.20
C LYS A 409 -36.82 -24.24 2.87
N ILE A 410 -36.55 -23.02 2.46
CA ILE A 410 -37.04 -22.45 1.21
C ILE A 410 -36.58 -23.30 0.03
N ALA A 411 -37.54 -23.73 -0.82
CA ALA A 411 -37.22 -24.50 -2.02
C ALA A 411 -36.50 -23.63 -3.04
N MET A 412 -35.28 -24.01 -3.40
CA MET A 412 -34.41 -23.28 -4.32
C MET A 412 -33.96 -24.14 -5.50
N ASP A 413 -33.75 -23.49 -6.63
CA ASP A 413 -32.95 -24.04 -7.72
C ASP A 413 -31.52 -23.49 -7.58
N ILE A 414 -30.54 -24.38 -7.43
CA ILE A 414 -29.14 -24.02 -7.18
C ILE A 414 -28.39 -23.95 -8.50
N TYR A 415 -27.55 -22.93 -8.65
CA TYR A 415 -26.70 -22.68 -9.81
C TYR A 415 -25.28 -22.40 -9.33
N GLY A 416 -24.30 -22.82 -10.10
CA GLY A 416 -22.89 -22.52 -9.82
C GLY A 416 -22.18 -22.01 -11.04
N PHE A 417 -21.10 -21.30 -10.83
CA PHE A 417 -20.21 -20.85 -11.89
C PHE A 417 -18.76 -20.90 -11.44
N TRP A 418 -17.89 -21.30 -12.34
CA TRP A 418 -16.45 -21.25 -12.16
C TRP A 418 -15.83 -20.38 -13.26
N ASP A 419 -15.26 -19.24 -12.84
CA ASP A 419 -14.37 -18.41 -13.64
C ASP A 419 -12.96 -18.99 -13.49
N LEU A 420 -12.47 -19.59 -14.58
CA LEU A 420 -11.24 -20.37 -14.60
C LEU A 420 -10.06 -19.52 -15.06
N ALA A 421 -9.13 -19.23 -14.16
CA ALA A 421 -7.84 -18.66 -14.50
C ALA A 421 -6.84 -19.76 -14.91
N VAL A 422 -6.36 -19.70 -16.15
CA VAL A 422 -5.29 -20.57 -16.67
C VAL A 422 -4.00 -19.75 -16.74
N GLY A 423 -3.26 -19.70 -15.64
CA GLY A 423 -1.98 -19.00 -15.55
C GLY A 423 -0.86 -19.73 -16.27
N LYS A 424 0.09 -18.96 -16.83
CA LYS A 424 1.33 -19.48 -17.44
C LYS A 424 2.47 -19.69 -16.43
N GLY A 425 2.15 -19.76 -15.11
CA GLY A 425 3.16 -19.97 -14.05
C GLY A 425 3.97 -18.72 -13.70
N ASN A 426 3.51 -17.53 -14.04
CA ASN A 426 4.12 -16.25 -13.64
C ASN A 426 3.45 -15.68 -12.39
N LYS A 427 4.18 -14.87 -11.59
CA LYS A 427 3.69 -14.19 -10.36
C LYS A 427 2.47 -13.25 -10.54
N ARG A 428 1.89 -13.15 -11.74
CA ARG A 428 0.72 -12.34 -12.12
C ARG A 428 -0.47 -13.17 -12.57
N ASP A 429 -0.60 -14.41 -12.08
CA ASP A 429 -1.72 -15.26 -12.45
C ASP A 429 -3.02 -14.76 -11.83
N ASP A 430 -4.12 -14.78 -12.62
CA ASP A 430 -5.45 -14.37 -12.19
C ASP A 430 -6.03 -15.36 -11.16
N TYR A 431 -7.00 -14.91 -10.38
CA TYR A 431 -7.69 -15.73 -9.40
C TYR A 431 -8.67 -16.69 -10.08
N ASN A 432 -8.72 -17.93 -9.61
CA ASN A 432 -9.86 -18.81 -9.86
C ASN A 432 -11.01 -18.40 -8.93
N ALA A 433 -12.21 -18.20 -9.47
CA ALA A 433 -13.38 -17.82 -8.70
C ALA A 433 -14.54 -18.80 -8.91
N ILE A 434 -15.15 -19.26 -7.81
CA ILE A 434 -16.32 -20.15 -7.84
C ILE A 434 -17.43 -19.54 -7.00
N VAL A 435 -18.61 -19.38 -7.60
CA VAL A 435 -19.78 -18.83 -6.93
C VAL A 435 -20.95 -19.81 -7.05
N ILE A 436 -21.64 -20.03 -5.93
CA ILE A 436 -22.89 -20.83 -5.87
C ILE A 436 -24.03 -19.94 -5.43
N ILE A 437 -25.11 -19.93 -6.19
CA ILE A 437 -26.33 -19.17 -5.85
C ILE A 437 -27.54 -20.11 -5.77
N GLY A 438 -28.45 -19.78 -4.86
CA GLY A 438 -29.75 -20.44 -4.73
C GLY A 438 -30.88 -19.48 -5.13
N ARG A 439 -31.67 -19.79 -6.16
CA ARG A 439 -32.82 -19.01 -6.57
C ARG A 439 -34.08 -19.60 -5.95
N ALA A 440 -34.76 -18.86 -5.08
CA ALA A 440 -36.02 -19.24 -4.48
C ALA A 440 -37.10 -19.45 -5.54
N ARG A 441 -37.79 -20.60 -5.53
CA ARG A 441 -38.78 -20.96 -6.55
C ARG A 441 -40.04 -20.13 -6.48
N THR A 442 -40.39 -19.65 -5.30
CA THR A 442 -41.62 -18.88 -5.05
C THR A 442 -41.45 -17.40 -5.31
N THR A 443 -40.35 -16.79 -4.83
CA THR A 443 -40.13 -15.34 -4.88
C THR A 443 -39.20 -14.92 -6.01
N GLY A 444 -38.38 -15.82 -6.52
CA GLY A 444 -37.32 -15.51 -7.49
C GLY A 444 -36.09 -14.84 -6.87
N VAL A 445 -36.08 -14.56 -5.56
CA VAL A 445 -34.94 -13.99 -4.84
C VAL A 445 -33.76 -14.95 -4.91
N MET A 446 -32.60 -14.41 -5.19
CA MET A 446 -31.34 -15.15 -5.28
C MET A 446 -30.49 -14.91 -4.04
N TYR A 447 -29.93 -15.96 -3.48
CA TYR A 447 -29.06 -15.95 -2.32
C TYR A 447 -27.69 -16.47 -2.75
N VAL A 448 -26.62 -15.72 -2.50
CA VAL A 448 -25.25 -16.22 -2.70
C VAL A 448 -24.96 -17.18 -1.55
N LEU A 449 -24.98 -18.49 -1.85
CA LEU A 449 -24.79 -19.55 -0.85
C LEU A 449 -23.33 -19.79 -0.52
N ASP A 450 -22.44 -19.63 -1.52
CA ASP A 450 -21.01 -19.85 -1.40
C ASP A 450 -20.25 -18.98 -2.41
N ALA A 451 -19.11 -18.42 -2.02
CA ALA A 451 -18.22 -17.67 -2.89
C ALA A 451 -16.78 -17.99 -2.48
N TRP A 452 -16.00 -18.56 -3.39
CA TRP A 452 -14.62 -18.94 -3.17
C TRP A 452 -13.73 -18.37 -4.27
N SER A 453 -12.58 -17.83 -3.88
CA SER A 453 -11.56 -17.38 -4.82
C SER A 453 -10.17 -17.62 -4.27
N ALA A 454 -9.24 -18.08 -5.12
CA ALA A 454 -7.86 -18.28 -4.75
C ALA A 454 -6.90 -18.25 -5.96
N LYS A 455 -5.65 -17.83 -5.73
CA LYS A 455 -4.54 -17.99 -6.68
C LYS A 455 -3.96 -19.41 -6.56
N VAL A 456 -4.62 -20.38 -7.15
CA VAL A 456 -4.19 -21.77 -7.15
C VAL A 456 -4.08 -22.31 -8.57
N PRO A 457 -3.23 -23.33 -8.81
CA PRO A 457 -3.21 -24.02 -10.10
C PRO A 457 -4.58 -24.59 -10.47
N ALA A 458 -4.91 -24.57 -11.76
CA ALA A 458 -6.22 -24.98 -12.28
C ALA A 458 -6.66 -26.40 -11.84
N HIS A 459 -5.72 -27.34 -11.62
CA HIS A 459 -6.06 -28.67 -11.12
C HIS A 459 -6.57 -28.65 -9.67
N LYS A 460 -6.04 -27.76 -8.81
CA LYS A 460 -6.55 -27.57 -7.44
C LYS A 460 -7.92 -26.89 -7.45
N ALA A 461 -8.10 -25.89 -8.30
CA ALA A 461 -9.41 -25.27 -8.48
C ALA A 461 -10.46 -26.27 -9.01
N LEU A 462 -10.07 -27.24 -9.83
CA LEU A 462 -10.92 -28.33 -10.29
C LEU A 462 -11.40 -29.19 -9.10
N GLU A 463 -10.51 -29.56 -8.18
CA GLU A 463 -10.87 -30.31 -6.96
C GLU A 463 -11.88 -29.53 -6.09
N VAL A 464 -11.67 -28.23 -5.93
CA VAL A 464 -12.60 -27.35 -5.20
C VAL A 464 -13.95 -27.29 -5.92
N ALA A 465 -13.97 -27.15 -7.25
CA ALA A 465 -15.21 -27.15 -8.01
C ALA A 465 -16.00 -28.45 -7.82
N GLU A 466 -15.33 -29.60 -7.82
CA GLU A 466 -15.96 -30.91 -7.54
C GLU A 466 -16.54 -30.98 -6.13
N GLN A 467 -15.80 -30.51 -5.12
CA GLN A 467 -16.27 -30.43 -3.72
C GLN A 467 -17.52 -29.55 -3.59
N LYS A 468 -17.51 -28.37 -4.22
CA LYS A 468 -18.66 -27.44 -4.20
C LYS A 468 -19.87 -28.06 -4.93
N ILE A 469 -19.66 -28.77 -6.05
CA ILE A 469 -20.73 -29.50 -6.76
C ILE A 469 -21.29 -30.63 -5.89
N ALA A 470 -20.45 -31.39 -5.20
CA ALA A 470 -20.89 -32.44 -4.30
C ALA A 470 -21.70 -31.90 -3.11
N GLN A 471 -21.27 -30.78 -2.53
CA GLN A 471 -21.89 -30.12 -1.39
C GLN A 471 -23.26 -29.52 -1.73
N TRP A 472 -23.32 -28.75 -2.82
CA TRP A 472 -24.49 -27.92 -3.16
C TRP A 472 -25.42 -28.55 -4.20
N GLN A 473 -24.97 -29.53 -4.95
CA GLN A 473 -25.70 -30.22 -6.03
C GLN A 473 -26.44 -29.24 -6.97
N PRO A 474 -25.72 -28.27 -7.59
CA PRO A 474 -26.36 -27.29 -8.44
C PRO A 474 -27.02 -27.97 -9.65
N LYS A 475 -28.22 -27.54 -10.00
CA LYS A 475 -28.94 -27.99 -11.19
C LYS A 475 -28.16 -27.73 -12.48
N LEU A 476 -27.44 -26.60 -12.50
CA LEU A 476 -26.59 -26.20 -13.61
C LEU A 476 -25.31 -25.55 -13.03
N PHE A 477 -24.17 -26.01 -13.51
CA PHE A 477 -22.86 -25.45 -13.16
C PHE A 477 -22.15 -25.02 -14.45
N GLY A 478 -21.88 -23.70 -14.57
CA GLY A 478 -21.17 -23.11 -15.70
C GLY A 478 -19.66 -23.12 -15.47
N VAL A 479 -18.90 -23.33 -16.53
CA VAL A 479 -17.45 -23.17 -16.53
C VAL A 479 -17.11 -22.26 -17.70
N GLU A 480 -16.33 -21.20 -17.45
CA GLU A 480 -15.82 -20.36 -18.53
C GLU A 480 -14.89 -21.17 -19.43
N THR A 481 -15.08 -21.06 -20.73
CA THR A 481 -14.34 -21.88 -21.73
C THR A 481 -13.80 -21.01 -22.84
N ILE A 482 -12.73 -20.27 -22.54
CA ILE A 482 -11.98 -19.47 -23.51
C ILE A 482 -10.65 -20.18 -23.79
N GLN A 483 -10.38 -20.58 -25.03
CA GLN A 483 -9.13 -21.20 -25.49
C GLN A 483 -8.75 -22.51 -24.74
N MET A 484 -7.71 -22.51 -23.88
CA MET A 484 -7.18 -23.70 -23.20
C MET A 484 -8.06 -24.22 -22.04
N GLN A 485 -9.08 -23.48 -21.64
CA GLN A 485 -9.96 -23.82 -20.51
C GLN A 485 -10.90 -24.98 -20.79
N TYR A 486 -11.09 -25.33 -22.07
CA TYR A 486 -12.00 -26.41 -22.50
C TYR A 486 -11.59 -27.78 -21.95
N GLU A 487 -10.31 -28.04 -21.73
CA GLU A 487 -9.83 -29.30 -21.17
C GLU A 487 -10.30 -29.49 -19.71
N PHE A 488 -10.21 -28.45 -18.86
CA PHE A 488 -10.70 -28.51 -17.50
C PHE A 488 -12.21 -28.67 -17.40
N TYR A 489 -12.97 -28.05 -18.32
CA TYR A 489 -14.40 -28.29 -18.45
C TYR A 489 -14.70 -29.75 -18.72
N ARG A 490 -13.96 -30.40 -19.64
CA ARG A 490 -14.13 -31.82 -19.96
C ARG A 490 -13.78 -32.71 -18.78
N GLN A 491 -12.67 -32.45 -18.12
CA GLN A 491 -12.25 -33.18 -16.91
C GLN A 491 -13.29 -33.06 -15.79
N LEU A 492 -13.84 -31.87 -15.56
CA LEU A 492 -14.90 -31.68 -14.56
C LEU A 492 -16.14 -32.52 -14.91
N GLN A 493 -16.56 -32.55 -16.19
CA GLN A 493 -17.68 -33.39 -16.62
C GLN A 493 -17.42 -34.89 -16.38
N GLU A 494 -16.25 -35.39 -16.74
CA GLU A 494 -15.85 -36.77 -16.51
C GLU A 494 -15.82 -37.12 -15.01
N ASN A 495 -15.26 -36.26 -14.18
CA ASN A 495 -15.15 -36.46 -12.74
C ASN A 495 -16.53 -36.46 -12.06
N VAL A 496 -17.39 -35.49 -12.39
CA VAL A 496 -18.77 -35.41 -11.88
C VAL A 496 -19.57 -36.67 -12.21
N MET A 497 -19.44 -37.21 -13.44
CA MET A 497 -20.06 -38.48 -13.82
C MET A 497 -19.46 -39.67 -13.07
N LYS A 498 -18.13 -39.71 -12.96
CA LYS A 498 -17.42 -40.80 -12.27
C LYS A 498 -17.78 -40.87 -10.77
N HIS A 499 -18.01 -39.73 -10.14
CA HIS A 499 -18.40 -39.65 -8.74
C HIS A 499 -19.92 -39.74 -8.51
N GLY A 500 -20.71 -40.02 -9.55
CA GLY A 500 -22.16 -40.25 -9.43
C GLY A 500 -22.99 -38.98 -9.15
N LEU A 501 -22.45 -37.79 -9.41
CA LEU A 501 -23.12 -36.52 -9.18
C LEU A 501 -24.05 -36.11 -10.32
N TYR A 502 -24.96 -37.03 -10.71
CA TYR A 502 -25.84 -36.89 -11.88
C TYR A 502 -26.88 -35.77 -11.77
N ALA A 503 -27.12 -35.22 -10.58
CA ALA A 503 -28.05 -34.12 -10.38
C ALA A 503 -27.57 -32.81 -11.02
N THR A 504 -26.26 -32.68 -11.25
CA THR A 504 -25.64 -31.47 -11.79
C THR A 504 -25.33 -31.60 -13.29
N ARG A 505 -25.82 -30.65 -14.06
CA ARG A 505 -25.44 -30.51 -15.48
C ARG A 505 -24.31 -29.49 -15.62
N ILE A 506 -23.13 -29.90 -16.07
CA ILE A 506 -22.01 -29.03 -16.38
C ILE A 506 -22.24 -28.38 -17.75
N LYS A 507 -22.02 -27.06 -17.86
CA LYS A 507 -22.23 -26.30 -19.09
C LYS A 507 -21.01 -25.45 -19.42
N ALA A 508 -20.48 -25.60 -20.62
CA ALA A 508 -19.52 -24.65 -21.17
C ALA A 508 -20.17 -23.27 -21.33
N TYR A 509 -19.51 -22.23 -20.87
CA TYR A 509 -19.98 -20.88 -20.97
C TYR A 509 -18.93 -20.00 -21.65
N ASN A 510 -19.36 -19.33 -22.72
CA ASN A 510 -18.51 -18.39 -23.44
C ASN A 510 -19.19 -17.03 -23.43
N PRO A 511 -18.75 -16.09 -22.58
CA PRO A 511 -19.36 -14.78 -22.48
C PRO A 511 -19.14 -13.99 -23.77
N LYS A 512 -20.19 -13.30 -24.23
CA LYS A 512 -20.12 -12.42 -25.41
C LYS A 512 -19.92 -10.95 -25.05
N ALA A 513 -20.35 -10.54 -23.86
CA ALA A 513 -20.21 -9.17 -23.33
C ALA A 513 -18.85 -9.00 -22.65
N LYS A 514 -18.37 -7.77 -22.58
CA LYS A 514 -17.18 -7.42 -21.80
C LYS A 514 -17.42 -7.71 -20.31
N LYS A 515 -16.35 -8.00 -19.58
CA LYS A 515 -16.39 -8.31 -18.13
C LYS A 515 -17.11 -7.22 -17.33
N GLU A 516 -16.75 -5.99 -17.54
CA GLU A 516 -17.37 -4.82 -16.87
C GLU A 516 -18.90 -4.76 -17.13
N ASP A 517 -19.33 -4.91 -18.38
CA ASP A 517 -20.76 -4.88 -18.74
C ASP A 517 -21.56 -6.01 -18.08
N ARG A 518 -20.93 -7.18 -17.88
CA ARG A 518 -21.55 -8.31 -17.19
C ARG A 518 -21.75 -8.02 -15.70
N ILE A 519 -20.75 -7.42 -15.05
CA ILE A 519 -20.82 -7.09 -13.63
C ILE A 519 -21.85 -6.00 -13.37
N HIS A 520 -21.94 -4.98 -14.23
CA HIS A 520 -22.97 -3.92 -14.14
C HIS A 520 -24.40 -4.44 -14.11
N ILE A 521 -24.67 -5.62 -14.70
CA ILE A 521 -26.02 -6.22 -14.66
C ILE A 521 -26.46 -6.55 -13.21
N LEU A 522 -25.53 -6.73 -12.28
CA LEU A 522 -25.85 -7.04 -10.89
C LEU A 522 -26.41 -5.83 -10.12
N GLU A 523 -26.05 -4.60 -10.52
CA GLU A 523 -26.45 -3.36 -9.84
C GLU A 523 -27.96 -3.28 -9.60
N PRO A 524 -28.85 -3.29 -10.62
CA PRO A 524 -30.28 -3.20 -10.40
C PRO A 524 -30.85 -4.42 -9.65
N ILE A 525 -30.16 -5.56 -9.65
CA ILE A 525 -30.62 -6.75 -8.94
C ILE A 525 -30.35 -6.63 -7.44
N PHE A 526 -29.23 -6.00 -7.06
CA PHE A 526 -28.94 -5.64 -5.66
C PHE A 526 -29.88 -4.54 -5.18
N GLU A 527 -30.05 -3.45 -5.91
CA GLU A 527 -30.93 -2.33 -5.57
C GLU A 527 -32.39 -2.76 -5.33
N THR A 528 -32.86 -3.73 -6.11
CA THR A 528 -34.22 -4.27 -5.94
C THR A 528 -34.33 -5.34 -4.86
N GLY A 529 -33.20 -5.75 -4.24
CA GLY A 529 -33.16 -6.77 -3.18
C GLY A 529 -33.38 -8.20 -3.67
N TYR A 530 -33.34 -8.42 -5.01
CA TYR A 530 -33.47 -9.76 -5.60
C TYR A 530 -32.19 -10.58 -5.55
N LEU A 531 -31.04 -9.97 -5.19
CA LEU A 531 -29.79 -10.67 -4.92
C LEU A 531 -29.33 -10.32 -3.50
N ARG A 532 -29.06 -11.35 -2.69
CA ARG A 532 -28.70 -11.20 -1.28
C ARG A 532 -27.39 -11.90 -0.95
N LEU A 533 -26.57 -11.28 -0.11
CA LEU A 533 -25.27 -11.78 0.33
C LEU A 533 -25.31 -12.21 1.80
N LYS A 534 -24.39 -13.10 2.20
CA LYS A 534 -24.06 -13.28 3.63
C LYS A 534 -22.97 -12.26 4.02
N ARG A 535 -23.02 -11.76 5.26
CA ARG A 535 -21.97 -10.90 5.79
C ARG A 535 -20.60 -11.57 5.86
N SER A 536 -20.56 -12.90 5.92
CA SER A 536 -19.33 -13.70 5.89
C SER A 536 -18.62 -13.71 4.52
N GLN A 537 -19.30 -13.36 3.45
CA GLN A 537 -18.71 -13.32 2.09
C GLN A 537 -17.94 -12.02 1.85
N LYS A 538 -16.96 -11.74 2.72
CA LYS A 538 -16.24 -10.46 2.76
C LYS A 538 -15.49 -10.14 1.48
N LEU A 539 -14.77 -11.13 0.93
CA LEU A 539 -13.97 -10.92 -0.29
C LEU A 539 -14.86 -10.54 -1.50
N LEU A 540 -16.01 -11.20 -1.67
CA LEU A 540 -16.97 -10.84 -2.71
C LEU A 540 -17.54 -9.44 -2.48
N LEU A 541 -17.92 -9.11 -1.24
CA LEU A 541 -18.40 -7.77 -0.89
C LEU A 541 -17.34 -6.69 -1.18
N GLU A 542 -16.09 -6.95 -0.82
CA GLU A 542 -14.99 -6.03 -1.07
C GLU A 542 -14.77 -5.78 -2.56
N GLN A 543 -14.73 -6.84 -3.37
CA GLN A 543 -14.58 -6.70 -4.81
C GLN A 543 -15.76 -5.95 -5.45
N LEU A 544 -16.99 -6.17 -4.98
CA LEU A 544 -18.16 -5.40 -5.42
C LEU A 544 -18.05 -3.91 -5.06
N LEU A 545 -17.69 -3.58 -3.81
CA LEU A 545 -17.62 -2.19 -3.34
C LEU A 545 -16.51 -1.35 -3.98
N VAL A 546 -15.45 -1.98 -4.48
CA VAL A 546 -14.35 -1.28 -5.18
C VAL A 546 -14.48 -1.31 -6.70
N PHE A 547 -15.44 -2.06 -7.26
CA PHE A 547 -15.67 -2.13 -8.71
C PHE A 547 -16.15 -0.77 -9.27
N PRO A 548 -15.63 -0.29 -10.41
CA PRO A 548 -14.71 -0.95 -11.36
C PRO A 548 -13.21 -0.70 -11.11
N GLN A 549 -12.82 -0.06 -10.03
CA GLN A 549 -11.46 0.41 -9.78
C GLN A 549 -10.56 -0.62 -9.06
N GLY A 550 -11.12 -1.76 -8.62
CA GLY A 550 -10.39 -2.84 -7.96
C GLY A 550 -9.42 -3.57 -8.90
N GLU A 551 -8.29 -4.05 -8.37
CA GLU A 551 -7.35 -4.89 -9.13
C GLU A 551 -7.96 -6.27 -9.48
N HIS A 552 -8.92 -6.73 -8.70
CA HIS A 552 -9.58 -8.03 -8.83
C HIS A 552 -11.09 -7.87 -8.83
N ASP A 553 -11.74 -8.44 -9.81
CA ASP A 553 -13.20 -8.47 -10.01
C ASP A 553 -13.71 -9.86 -10.42
N ASP A 554 -12.91 -10.90 -10.10
CA ASP A 554 -13.18 -12.27 -10.54
C ASP A 554 -14.41 -12.87 -9.85
N LEU A 555 -14.64 -12.59 -8.55
CA LEU A 555 -15.85 -13.01 -7.84
C LEU A 555 -17.11 -12.28 -8.33
N PRO A 556 -17.13 -10.97 -8.52
CA PRO A 556 -18.23 -10.25 -9.17
C PRO A 556 -18.57 -10.82 -10.56
N ASP A 557 -17.58 -11.15 -11.37
CA ASP A 557 -17.79 -11.72 -12.70
C ASP A 557 -18.35 -13.14 -12.66
N ALA A 558 -17.81 -13.99 -11.77
CA ALA A 558 -18.36 -15.33 -11.53
C ALA A 558 -19.80 -15.24 -11.01
N LEU A 559 -20.12 -14.27 -10.14
CA LEU A 559 -21.46 -14.02 -9.64
C LEU A 559 -22.41 -13.59 -10.77
N ALA A 560 -21.99 -12.63 -11.61
CA ALA A 560 -22.78 -12.17 -12.75
C ALA A 560 -23.09 -13.32 -13.72
N SER A 561 -22.12 -14.17 -13.98
CA SER A 561 -22.27 -15.36 -14.82
C SER A 561 -23.20 -16.41 -14.19
N ALA A 562 -23.14 -16.61 -12.87
CA ALA A 562 -24.06 -17.50 -12.15
C ALA A 562 -25.51 -16.98 -12.21
N VAL A 563 -25.70 -15.66 -12.04
CA VAL A 563 -27.01 -14.99 -12.15
C VAL A 563 -27.57 -15.10 -13.57
N ASP A 564 -26.75 -14.91 -14.59
CA ASP A 564 -27.16 -15.10 -16.01
C ASP A 564 -27.61 -16.55 -16.28
N LEU A 565 -26.90 -17.54 -15.74
CA LEU A 565 -27.31 -18.94 -15.83
C LEU A 565 -28.67 -19.21 -15.16
N ALA A 566 -28.92 -18.60 -14.02
CA ALA A 566 -30.20 -18.71 -13.28
C ALA A 566 -31.35 -18.02 -14.03
N GLY A 567 -31.07 -16.90 -14.72
CA GLY A 567 -32.08 -16.15 -15.50
C GLY A 567 -32.49 -16.83 -16.82
N LYS A 568 -31.57 -17.52 -17.49
CA LYS A 568 -31.81 -18.21 -18.75
C LYS A 568 -32.66 -19.49 -18.64
N THR A 569 -32.92 -19.96 -17.42
CA THR A 569 -33.79 -21.12 -17.22
C THR A 569 -35.24 -20.69 -17.35
N ARG A 570 -35.82 -20.79 -18.57
CA ARG A 570 -37.23 -20.49 -18.79
C ARG A 570 -38.09 -21.30 -17.83
N GLN A 571 -38.89 -20.64 -16.97
CA GLN A 571 -40.06 -21.28 -16.37
C GLN A 571 -40.99 -21.77 -17.47
N ARG A 572 -41.23 -23.08 -17.55
CA ARG A 572 -42.38 -23.58 -18.28
C ARG A 572 -43.62 -23.15 -17.50
N VAL A 573 -44.26 -22.08 -17.94
CA VAL A 573 -45.59 -21.74 -17.47
C VAL A 573 -46.54 -22.78 -18.11
N TYR A 574 -46.99 -23.71 -17.27
CA TYR A 574 -48.05 -24.62 -17.67
C TYR A 574 -49.36 -23.82 -17.63
N TYR A 575 -49.83 -23.37 -18.78
CA TYR A 575 -51.22 -22.93 -18.90
C TYR A 575 -52.10 -24.16 -18.81
N GLN A 576 -52.83 -24.30 -17.67
CA GLN A 576 -53.98 -25.21 -17.70
C GLN A 576 -54.98 -24.66 -18.71
N LYS A 577 -55.29 -25.45 -19.76
CA LYS A 577 -56.39 -25.13 -20.63
C LYS A 577 -57.66 -25.06 -19.78
N PRO A 578 -58.47 -24.02 -19.95
CA PRO A 578 -59.80 -24.01 -19.32
C PRO A 578 -60.56 -25.26 -19.76
N THR A 579 -60.98 -26.07 -18.82
CA THR A 579 -61.91 -27.19 -19.10
C THR A 579 -63.28 -26.54 -19.37
N GLY A 580 -63.68 -26.52 -20.61
CA GLY A 580 -65.03 -26.14 -20.98
C GLY A 580 -65.09 -25.30 -22.25
N TRP A 581 -65.01 -25.94 -23.39
CA TRP A 581 -65.77 -25.73 -24.63
C TRP A 581 -65.72 -27.02 -25.43
#